data_8fa52fba08041811fc618f3d2931cd3f
#
_entry.id   8fa52fba08041811fc618f3d2931cd3f
#
_cell.length_a   1.000
_cell.length_b   1.000
_cell.length_c   1.000
_cell.angle_alpha   90.00
_cell.angle_beta   90.00
_cell.angle_gamma   90.00
#
_symmetry.space_group_name_H-M   'P 1'
#
loop_
_entity.id
_entity.type
_entity.pdbx_description
1 polymer ?
#
loop_
_entity_poly.entity_id
_entity_poly.type
_entity_poly.pdbx_seq_one_letter_code
_entity_poly.pdbx_strand_id
1 'polypeptide(L)'
;MSFEKCKYITSLLSGFDKPWFFAGGWAIDLFIGRETRTHEDIEVALYRKDQLGIKAYLKEWDFKKVVKGEFYLWKNEFLELPIHEIHAFNNRNKDSMEILLNETNEGNWLFRRNFKISYPLNSLWSYSNEGMPYLNPEITLLYKTKNTREKDHDDFITVKDFLSEKQKEWLKNAITLQEPNHKWIDLL
;
A
#
# COMPACT_ATOMS: atom_id res chain seq x y z
N MET A 1 19.18 10.49 9.41
CA MET A 1 18.99 9.03 9.17
C MET A 1 17.69 8.89 8.40
N SER A 2 17.68 8.14 7.30
CA SER A 2 16.47 7.98 6.49
C SER A 2 15.65 6.78 6.96
N PHE A 3 14.34 6.82 6.70
CA PHE A 3 13.40 5.73 6.96
C PHE A 3 13.16 5.36 8.43
N GLU A 4 13.33 6.26 9.39
CA GLU A 4 13.16 5.94 10.83
C GLU A 4 11.76 5.41 11.15
N LYS A 5 10.70 6.00 10.56
CA LYS A 5 9.33 5.50 10.72
C LYS A 5 9.18 4.07 10.15
N CYS A 6 9.75 3.81 8.97
CA CYS A 6 9.69 2.47 8.35
C CYS A 6 10.48 1.43 9.17
N LYS A 7 11.67 1.79 9.67
CA LYS A 7 12.46 0.92 10.56
C LYS A 7 11.71 0.56 11.83
N TYR A 8 11.06 1.54 12.44
CA TYR A 8 10.23 1.31 13.62
C TYR A 8 9.09 0.33 13.33
N ILE A 9 8.31 0.53 12.26
CA ILE A 9 7.22 -0.37 11.88
C ILE A 9 7.75 -1.76 11.51
N THR A 10 8.90 -1.85 10.81
CA THR A 10 9.53 -3.14 10.51
C THR A 10 9.89 -3.89 11.79
N SER A 11 10.44 -3.22 12.79
CA SER A 11 10.72 -3.80 14.10
C SER A 11 9.42 -4.21 14.82
N LEU A 12 8.41 -3.35 14.82
CA LEU A 12 7.10 -3.62 15.44
C LEU A 12 6.45 -4.88 14.85
N LEU A 13 6.50 -5.06 13.52
CA LEU A 13 5.87 -6.17 12.82
C LEU A 13 6.80 -7.37 12.58
N SER A 14 8.00 -7.38 13.14
CA SER A 14 8.98 -8.45 12.94
C SER A 14 8.53 -9.85 13.38
N GLY A 15 7.62 -9.93 14.36
CA GLY A 15 7.00 -11.18 14.82
C GLY A 15 5.65 -11.50 14.18
N PHE A 16 5.16 -10.69 13.27
CA PHE A 16 3.91 -10.95 12.56
C PHE A 16 4.14 -11.95 11.43
N ASP A 17 3.47 -13.09 11.45
CA ASP A 17 3.73 -14.26 10.60
C ASP A 17 3.04 -14.22 9.23
N LYS A 18 2.32 -13.14 8.91
CA LYS A 18 1.66 -12.96 7.61
C LYS A 18 2.37 -11.92 6.77
N PRO A 19 2.28 -12.02 5.42
CA PRO A 19 2.84 -11.02 4.52
C PRO A 19 2.23 -9.64 4.77
N TRP A 20 3.11 -8.66 4.90
CA TRP A 20 2.79 -7.24 4.97
C TRP A 20 3.87 -6.44 4.24
N PHE A 21 3.56 -5.26 3.78
CA PHE A 21 4.49 -4.41 3.07
C PHE A 21 4.08 -2.94 3.15
N PHE A 22 5.06 -2.03 3.10
CA PHE A 22 4.78 -0.60 3.01
C PHE A 22 4.06 -0.27 1.70
N ALA A 23 3.14 0.70 1.76
CA ALA A 23 2.35 1.18 0.63
C ALA A 23 2.48 2.69 0.48
N GLY A 24 1.68 3.27 -0.40
CA GLY A 24 1.63 4.71 -0.61
C GLY A 24 2.96 5.35 -0.96
N GLY A 25 3.20 6.54 -0.41
CA GLY A 25 4.45 7.27 -0.66
C GLY A 25 5.69 6.59 -0.12
N TRP A 26 5.58 5.88 1.00
CA TRP A 26 6.69 5.13 1.57
C TRP A 26 7.18 3.98 0.68
N ALA A 27 6.25 3.31 -0.05
CA ALA A 27 6.65 2.28 -1.02
C ALA A 27 7.48 2.88 -2.16
N ILE A 28 7.14 4.09 -2.62
CA ILE A 28 7.90 4.82 -3.63
C ILE A 28 9.31 5.16 -3.12
N ASP A 29 9.42 5.71 -1.93
CA ASP A 29 10.70 6.10 -1.34
C ASP A 29 11.60 4.87 -1.06
N LEU A 30 11.04 3.77 -0.57
CA LEU A 30 11.77 2.53 -0.36
C LEU A 30 12.27 1.89 -1.66
N PHE A 31 11.50 2.00 -2.75
CA PHE A 31 11.93 1.57 -4.08
C PHE A 31 13.09 2.42 -4.60
N ILE A 32 13.01 3.76 -4.46
CA ILE A 32 14.07 4.70 -4.87
C ILE A 32 15.30 4.63 -3.96
N GLY A 33 15.13 4.19 -2.70
CA GLY A 33 16.20 4.09 -1.70
C GLY A 33 16.49 5.40 -0.96
N ARG A 34 15.63 6.40 -1.05
CA ARG A 34 15.71 7.66 -0.30
C ARG A 34 14.34 8.28 -0.08
N GLU A 35 14.18 9.03 0.99
CA GLU A 35 12.98 9.85 1.20
C GLU A 35 12.96 11.00 0.18
N THR A 36 11.94 11.03 -0.65
CA THR A 36 11.75 12.02 -1.72
C THR A 36 10.95 13.23 -1.25
N ARG A 37 10.11 13.03 -0.22
CA ARG A 37 9.28 14.07 0.41
C ARG A 37 8.89 13.67 1.84
N THR A 38 8.31 14.60 2.56
CA THR A 38 7.70 14.31 3.87
C THR A 38 6.39 13.54 3.70
N HIS A 39 6.20 12.52 4.55
CA HIS A 39 4.97 11.74 4.64
C HIS A 39 4.26 12.01 5.97
N GLU A 40 2.97 12.31 5.91
CA GLU A 40 2.13 12.56 7.08
C GLU A 40 1.84 11.26 7.83
N ASP A 41 1.39 10.24 7.08
CA ASP A 41 0.97 8.95 7.59
C ASP A 41 1.93 7.84 7.16
N ILE A 42 1.86 6.70 7.84
CA ILE A 42 2.55 5.48 7.43
C ILE A 42 1.51 4.44 7.01
N GLU A 43 1.60 4.00 5.76
CA GLU A 43 0.67 3.08 5.14
C GLU A 43 1.30 1.68 5.07
N VAL A 44 0.62 0.69 5.65
CA VAL A 44 0.99 -0.72 5.60
C VAL A 44 -0.11 -1.50 4.89
N ALA A 45 0.25 -2.27 3.90
CA ALA A 45 -0.67 -3.14 3.18
C ALA A 45 -0.52 -4.59 3.62
N LEU A 46 -1.63 -5.32 3.66
CA LEU A 46 -1.68 -6.76 3.89
C LEU A 46 -2.84 -7.39 3.11
N TYR A 47 -2.88 -8.70 3.04
CA TYR A 47 -3.98 -9.38 2.37
C TYR A 47 -5.23 -9.36 3.26
N ARG A 48 -6.40 -9.13 2.65
CA ARG A 48 -7.68 -9.06 3.38
C ARG A 48 -7.92 -10.26 4.28
N LYS A 49 -7.56 -11.46 3.83
CA LYS A 49 -7.72 -12.69 4.62
C LYS A 49 -6.99 -12.67 5.96
N ASP A 50 -5.92 -11.87 6.07
CA ASP A 50 -5.04 -11.82 7.25
C ASP A 50 -5.41 -10.68 8.23
N GLN A 51 -6.48 -9.94 7.96
CA GLN A 51 -6.89 -8.74 8.72
C GLN A 51 -7.11 -8.99 10.21
N LEU A 52 -7.71 -10.13 10.59
CA LEU A 52 -7.91 -10.45 12.02
C LEU A 52 -6.59 -10.83 12.69
N GLY A 53 -5.63 -11.33 11.93
CA GLY A 53 -4.29 -11.65 12.42
C GLY A 53 -3.53 -10.42 12.88
N ILE A 54 -3.53 -9.33 12.11
CA ILE A 54 -2.85 -8.09 12.51
C ILE A 54 -3.51 -7.47 13.75
N LYS A 55 -4.84 -7.54 13.84
CA LYS A 55 -5.55 -7.06 15.01
C LYS A 55 -5.21 -7.86 16.27
N ALA A 56 -5.13 -9.18 16.16
CA ALA A 56 -4.73 -10.06 17.27
C ALA A 56 -3.26 -9.86 17.66
N TYR A 57 -2.39 -9.57 16.70
CA TYR A 57 -0.98 -9.29 16.92
C TYR A 57 -0.76 -7.98 17.67
N LEU A 58 -1.40 -6.90 17.23
CA LEU A 58 -1.34 -5.57 17.83
C LEU A 58 -2.47 -5.35 18.86
N LYS A 59 -2.70 -6.32 19.74
CA LYS A 59 -3.83 -6.36 20.70
C LYS A 59 -3.96 -5.17 21.65
N GLU A 60 -2.88 -4.39 21.82
CA GLU A 60 -2.86 -3.18 22.65
C GLU A 60 -3.15 -1.90 21.86
N TRP A 61 -3.44 -2.02 20.57
CA TRP A 61 -3.78 -0.93 19.69
C TRP A 61 -5.29 -0.82 19.51
N ASP A 62 -5.78 0.40 19.36
CA ASP A 62 -7.16 0.69 18.97
C ASP A 62 -7.29 0.70 17.46
N PHE A 63 -8.37 0.14 16.95
CA PHE A 63 -8.60 0.02 15.52
C PHE A 63 -9.90 0.69 15.10
N LYS A 64 -9.85 1.52 14.07
CA LYS A 64 -11.02 2.09 13.42
C LYS A 64 -11.02 1.72 11.94
N LYS A 65 -12.15 1.21 11.45
CA LYS A 65 -12.40 1.00 10.02
C LYS A 65 -12.94 2.28 9.39
N VAL A 66 -12.61 2.51 8.11
CA VAL A 66 -13.15 3.64 7.35
C VAL A 66 -14.35 3.18 6.53
N VAL A 67 -15.50 3.82 6.72
CA VAL A 67 -16.73 3.55 5.98
C VAL A 67 -17.25 4.86 5.41
N LYS A 68 -17.23 5.02 4.09
CA LYS A 68 -17.62 6.25 3.37
C LYS A 68 -16.89 7.52 3.87
N GLY A 69 -15.61 7.37 4.23
CA GLY A 69 -14.76 8.46 4.71
C GLY A 69 -14.89 8.78 6.21
N GLU A 70 -15.72 8.05 6.94
CA GLU A 70 -15.89 8.24 8.37
C GLU A 70 -15.29 7.08 9.17
N PHE A 71 -14.84 7.36 10.41
CA PHE A 71 -14.19 6.41 11.29
C PHE A 71 -15.18 5.70 12.21
N TYR A 72 -15.20 4.39 12.19
CA TYR A 72 -15.99 3.54 13.07
C TYR A 72 -15.12 2.56 13.82
N LEU A 73 -15.42 2.29 15.09
CA LEU A 73 -14.72 1.26 15.83
C LEU A 73 -14.79 -0.08 15.08
N TRP A 74 -13.63 -0.67 14.83
CA TRP A 74 -13.57 -2.02 14.29
C TRP A 74 -13.55 -3.03 15.44
N LYS A 75 -14.62 -3.81 15.58
CA LYS A 75 -14.75 -4.83 16.62
C LYS A 75 -14.00 -6.11 16.22
N ASN A 76 -14.72 -7.17 15.90
CA ASN A 76 -14.14 -8.48 15.53
C ASN A 76 -14.74 -9.04 14.22
N GLU A 77 -15.58 -8.28 13.54
CA GLU A 77 -16.16 -8.70 12.28
C GLU A 77 -15.09 -8.75 11.17
N PHE A 78 -15.22 -9.72 10.26
CA PHE A 78 -14.41 -9.73 9.05
C PHE A 78 -14.89 -8.62 8.13
N LEU A 79 -13.97 -7.75 7.72
CA LEU A 79 -14.28 -6.62 6.83
C LEU A 79 -14.25 -7.09 5.39
N GLU A 80 -15.34 -6.83 4.67
CA GLU A 80 -15.47 -7.08 3.25
C GLU A 80 -15.48 -5.77 2.45
N LEU A 81 -15.33 -5.85 1.12
CA LEU A 81 -15.52 -4.68 0.27
C LEU A 81 -16.93 -4.08 0.47
N PRO A 82 -17.03 -2.76 0.45
CA PRO A 82 -16.05 -1.78 0.01
C PRO A 82 -15.05 -1.32 1.09
N ILE A 83 -15.13 -1.84 2.32
CA ILE A 83 -14.21 -1.46 3.42
C ILE A 83 -12.82 -2.04 3.13
N HIS A 84 -11.80 -1.18 3.07
CA HIS A 84 -10.45 -1.59 2.71
C HIS A 84 -9.36 -0.85 3.47
N GLU A 85 -9.76 0.06 4.36
CA GLU A 85 -8.86 0.93 5.11
C GLU A 85 -9.19 0.85 6.60
N ILE A 86 -8.16 0.66 7.39
CA ILE A 86 -8.21 0.58 8.85
C ILE A 86 -7.15 1.52 9.39
N HIS A 87 -7.48 2.31 10.40
CA HIS A 87 -6.51 3.09 11.16
C HIS A 87 -6.26 2.41 12.50
N ALA A 88 -5.00 2.15 12.78
CA ALA A 88 -4.53 1.57 14.03
C ALA A 88 -3.81 2.65 14.86
N PHE A 89 -4.13 2.75 16.14
CA PHE A 89 -3.61 3.75 17.07
C PHE A 89 -3.10 3.10 18.34
N ASN A 90 -1.90 3.46 18.75
CA ASN A 90 -1.37 3.11 20.07
C ASN A 90 -1.49 4.30 21.02
N ASN A 91 -2.42 4.23 21.97
CA ASN A 91 -2.66 5.31 22.92
C ASN A 91 -1.51 5.57 23.90
N ARG A 92 -0.57 4.63 24.06
CA ARG A 92 0.55 4.77 25.01
C ARG A 92 1.64 5.70 24.46
N ASN A 93 2.04 5.49 23.21
CA ASN A 93 3.15 6.24 22.59
C ASN A 93 2.71 7.18 21.45
N LYS A 94 1.39 7.24 21.21
CA LYS A 94 0.76 8.07 20.16
C LYS A 94 1.11 7.67 18.71
N ASP A 95 1.62 6.46 18.51
CA ASP A 95 1.87 5.94 17.17
C ASP A 95 0.56 5.65 16.44
N SER A 96 0.60 5.82 15.14
CA SER A 96 -0.51 5.47 14.26
C SER A 96 -0.01 4.89 12.95
N MET A 97 -0.82 4.03 12.34
CA MET A 97 -0.60 3.55 10.97
C MET A 97 -1.93 3.29 10.27
N GLU A 98 -1.92 3.46 8.97
CA GLU A 98 -3.01 3.04 8.09
C GLU A 98 -2.73 1.62 7.60
N ILE A 99 -3.75 0.76 7.67
CA ILE A 99 -3.68 -0.62 7.21
C ILE A 99 -4.60 -0.76 6.01
N LEU A 100 -4.01 -1.10 4.85
CA LEU A 100 -4.71 -1.21 3.57
C LEU A 100 -4.93 -2.68 3.21
N LEU A 101 -6.19 -3.08 3.12
CA LEU A 101 -6.59 -4.46 2.81
C LEU A 101 -6.59 -4.70 1.30
N ASN A 102 -5.85 -5.72 0.86
CA ASN A 102 -5.70 -6.11 -0.54
C ASN A 102 -6.42 -7.42 -0.84
N GLU A 103 -7.12 -7.43 -1.98
CA GLU A 103 -7.84 -8.60 -2.47
C GLU A 103 -6.89 -9.61 -3.10
N THR A 104 -7.18 -10.89 -2.90
CA THR A 104 -6.42 -11.97 -3.53
C THR A 104 -7.34 -13.10 -3.99
N ASN A 105 -7.02 -13.71 -5.13
CA ASN A 105 -7.69 -14.89 -5.62
C ASN A 105 -6.72 -15.77 -6.43
N GLU A 106 -6.68 -17.07 -6.16
CA GLU A 106 -5.95 -18.07 -6.95
C GLU A 106 -4.49 -17.68 -7.28
N GLY A 107 -3.74 -17.21 -6.28
CA GLY A 107 -2.33 -16.83 -6.45
C GLY A 107 -2.10 -15.45 -7.07
N ASN A 108 -3.17 -14.67 -7.28
CA ASN A 108 -3.09 -13.31 -7.80
C ASN A 108 -3.63 -12.29 -6.79
N TRP A 109 -3.01 -11.10 -6.79
CA TRP A 109 -3.59 -9.89 -6.27
C TRP A 109 -4.61 -9.34 -7.26
N LEU A 110 -5.71 -8.81 -6.75
CA LEU A 110 -6.76 -8.18 -7.54
C LEU A 110 -6.89 -6.70 -7.18
N PHE A 111 -6.93 -5.86 -8.20
CA PHE A 111 -7.16 -4.43 -7.99
C PHE A 111 -8.61 -4.19 -7.55
N ARG A 112 -8.82 -3.79 -6.28
CA ARG A 112 -10.16 -3.67 -5.67
C ARG A 112 -11.15 -2.75 -6.39
N ARG A 113 -10.66 -1.85 -7.26
CA ARG A 113 -11.50 -0.95 -8.07
C ARG A 113 -11.91 -1.57 -9.42
N ASN A 114 -11.17 -2.58 -9.87
CA ASN A 114 -11.44 -3.29 -11.14
C ASN A 114 -10.77 -4.66 -11.12
N PHE A 115 -11.52 -5.71 -10.85
CA PHE A 115 -11.02 -7.09 -10.73
C PHE A 115 -10.51 -7.71 -12.05
N LYS A 116 -10.66 -7.00 -13.19
CA LYS A 116 -9.99 -7.40 -14.44
C LYS A 116 -8.48 -7.10 -14.39
N ILE A 117 -8.03 -6.28 -13.46
CA ILE A 117 -6.62 -5.97 -13.25
C ILE A 117 -6.10 -6.82 -12.11
N SER A 118 -5.13 -7.66 -12.42
CA SER A 118 -4.50 -8.58 -11.47
C SER A 118 -2.98 -8.55 -11.57
N TYR A 119 -2.31 -9.06 -10.54
CA TYR A 119 -0.85 -9.19 -10.48
C TYR A 119 -0.47 -10.46 -9.72
N PRO A 120 0.57 -11.22 -10.15
CA PRO A 120 1.00 -12.41 -9.43
C PRO A 120 1.48 -12.08 -8.00
N LEU A 121 0.98 -12.81 -6.99
CA LEU A 121 1.32 -12.56 -5.59
C LEU A 121 2.81 -12.72 -5.28
N ASN A 122 3.50 -13.61 -5.97
CA ASN A 122 4.93 -13.90 -5.77
C ASN A 122 5.85 -12.75 -6.24
N SER A 123 5.31 -11.78 -6.95
CA SER A 123 6.04 -10.61 -7.45
C SER A 123 5.34 -9.28 -7.15
N LEU A 124 4.38 -9.28 -6.22
CA LEU A 124 3.59 -8.09 -5.86
C LEU A 124 4.40 -7.05 -5.09
N TRP A 125 5.36 -7.47 -4.31
CA TRP A 125 6.16 -6.66 -3.41
C TRP A 125 7.62 -7.09 -3.42
N SER A 126 8.51 -6.22 -2.96
CA SER A 126 9.96 -6.40 -2.93
C SER A 126 10.54 -5.92 -1.60
N TYR A 127 11.84 -6.08 -1.41
CA TYR A 127 12.56 -5.55 -0.26
C TYR A 127 13.47 -4.40 -0.67
N SER A 128 13.54 -3.38 0.16
CA SER A 128 14.56 -2.33 0.06
C SER A 128 15.95 -2.89 0.40
N ASN A 129 17.01 -2.11 0.13
CA ASN A 129 18.38 -2.47 0.49
C ASN A 129 18.57 -2.71 2.00
N GLU A 130 17.72 -2.14 2.83
CA GLU A 130 17.72 -2.32 4.30
C GLU A 130 16.75 -3.42 4.76
N GLY A 131 16.19 -4.23 3.84
CA GLY A 131 15.33 -5.37 4.15
C GLY A 131 13.89 -5.02 4.52
N MET A 132 13.43 -3.80 4.23
CA MET A 132 12.05 -3.37 4.49
C MET A 132 11.15 -3.75 3.32
N PRO A 133 10.03 -4.49 3.54
CA PRO A 133 9.15 -4.93 2.46
C PRO A 133 8.28 -3.77 1.95
N TYR A 134 8.15 -3.61 0.64
CA TYR A 134 7.31 -2.57 0.03
C TYR A 134 6.54 -3.09 -1.17
N LEU A 135 5.33 -2.58 -1.36
CA LEU A 135 4.48 -2.82 -2.53
C LEU A 135 5.19 -2.26 -3.77
N ASN A 136 5.30 -3.05 -4.81
CA ASN A 136 6.02 -2.63 -6.01
C ASN A 136 5.44 -1.34 -6.59
N PRO A 137 6.30 -0.46 -7.17
CA PRO A 137 5.92 0.90 -7.52
C PRO A 137 4.80 0.96 -8.56
N GLU A 138 4.74 0.05 -9.54
CA GLU A 138 3.67 0.00 -10.53
C GLU A 138 2.29 -0.23 -9.91
N ILE A 139 2.22 -1.03 -8.83
CA ILE A 139 0.97 -1.28 -8.10
C ILE A 139 0.59 -0.03 -7.29
N THR A 140 1.56 0.56 -6.60
CA THR A 140 1.36 1.80 -5.83
C THR A 140 0.88 2.93 -6.74
N LEU A 141 1.50 3.12 -7.90
CA LEU A 141 1.14 4.13 -8.88
C LEU A 141 -0.27 3.91 -9.45
N LEU A 142 -0.68 2.66 -9.70
CA LEU A 142 -2.06 2.38 -10.13
C LEU A 142 -3.10 2.90 -9.13
N TYR A 143 -2.86 2.78 -7.82
CA TYR A 143 -3.77 3.36 -6.83
C TYR A 143 -3.85 4.89 -6.88
N LYS A 144 -2.77 5.56 -7.29
CA LYS A 144 -2.63 7.03 -7.38
C LYS A 144 -3.24 7.63 -8.65
N THR A 145 -3.70 6.83 -9.62
CA THR A 145 -4.34 7.35 -10.83
C THR A 145 -5.71 7.96 -10.55
N LYS A 146 -6.45 7.45 -9.56
CA LYS A 146 -7.77 8.00 -9.23
C LYS A 146 -7.64 9.32 -8.46
N ASN A 147 -8.17 10.41 -9.05
CA ASN A 147 -8.10 11.75 -8.45
C ASN A 147 -6.65 12.15 -8.14
N THR A 148 -5.76 11.96 -9.11
CA THR A 148 -4.32 12.22 -8.99
C THR A 148 -4.04 13.61 -8.44
N ARG A 149 -3.48 13.68 -7.22
CA ARG A 149 -3.01 14.93 -6.59
C ARG A 149 -1.65 15.31 -7.15
N GLU A 150 -1.20 16.53 -6.92
CA GLU A 150 0.15 16.99 -7.32
C GLU A 150 1.24 16.05 -6.77
N LYS A 151 1.22 15.77 -5.48
CA LYS A 151 2.18 14.83 -4.84
C LYS A 151 2.17 13.42 -5.45
N ASP A 152 1.03 12.96 -5.99
CA ASP A 152 0.93 11.65 -6.65
C ASP A 152 1.57 11.70 -8.04
N HIS A 153 1.47 12.84 -8.74
CA HIS A 153 2.15 13.06 -10.00
C HIS A 153 3.67 13.18 -9.81
N ASP A 154 4.12 13.88 -8.77
CA ASP A 154 5.54 13.98 -8.42
C ASP A 154 6.15 12.61 -8.10
N ASP A 155 5.42 11.77 -7.33
CA ASP A 155 5.80 10.38 -7.08
C ASP A 155 5.96 9.60 -8.40
N PHE A 156 5.02 9.76 -9.37
CA PHE A 156 5.11 9.13 -10.69
C PHE A 156 6.32 9.62 -11.50
N ILE A 157 6.54 10.93 -11.59
CA ILE A 157 7.68 11.50 -12.33
C ILE A 157 9.01 11.04 -11.72
N THR A 158 9.08 10.96 -10.40
CA THR A 158 10.28 10.48 -9.69
C THR A 158 10.62 9.03 -10.02
N VAL A 159 9.60 8.18 -10.21
CA VAL A 159 9.76 6.73 -10.30
C VAL A 159 9.81 6.22 -11.75
N LYS A 160 9.11 6.86 -12.70
CA LYS A 160 8.85 6.31 -14.04
C LYS A 160 10.10 5.86 -14.80
N ASP A 161 11.22 6.58 -14.63
CA ASP A 161 12.47 6.28 -15.34
C ASP A 161 13.27 5.13 -14.68
N PHE A 162 12.90 4.73 -13.45
CA PHE A 162 13.47 3.59 -12.74
C PHE A 162 12.65 2.31 -12.93
N LEU A 163 11.43 2.40 -13.47
CA LEU A 163 10.62 1.23 -13.78
C LEU A 163 11.24 0.45 -14.95
N SER A 164 11.28 -0.87 -14.83
CA SER A 164 11.59 -1.74 -15.95
C SER A 164 10.51 -1.64 -17.03
N GLU A 165 10.84 -1.98 -18.28
CA GLU A 165 9.87 -1.98 -19.39
C GLU A 165 8.64 -2.86 -19.09
N LYS A 166 8.82 -4.00 -18.40
CA LYS A 166 7.72 -4.87 -17.99
C LYS A 166 6.77 -4.18 -16.99
N GLN A 167 7.32 -3.43 -16.04
CA GLN A 167 6.52 -2.67 -15.06
C GLN A 167 5.77 -1.51 -15.74
N LYS A 168 6.43 -0.78 -16.65
CA LYS A 168 5.80 0.28 -17.45
C LYS A 168 4.67 -0.25 -18.30
N GLU A 169 4.90 -1.35 -19.03
CA GLU A 169 3.89 -1.99 -19.88
C GLU A 169 2.68 -2.45 -19.04
N TRP A 170 2.92 -3.13 -17.92
CA TRP A 170 1.84 -3.56 -17.05
C TRP A 170 1.05 -2.36 -16.50
N LEU A 171 1.74 -1.33 -15.99
CA LEU A 171 1.10 -0.14 -15.43
C LEU A 171 0.29 0.59 -16.51
N LYS A 172 0.83 0.77 -17.70
CA LYS A 172 0.15 1.38 -18.84
C LYS A 172 -1.15 0.64 -19.19
N ASN A 173 -1.09 -0.69 -19.29
CA ASN A 173 -2.23 -1.53 -19.55
C ASN A 173 -3.29 -1.42 -18.44
N ALA A 174 -2.86 -1.48 -17.19
CA ALA A 174 -3.74 -1.36 -16.04
C ALA A 174 -4.43 0.01 -15.97
N ILE A 175 -3.69 1.10 -16.20
CA ILE A 175 -4.26 2.46 -16.27
C ILE A 175 -5.26 2.55 -17.43
N THR A 176 -4.92 2.06 -18.59
CA THR A 176 -5.82 2.07 -19.76
C THR A 176 -7.15 1.37 -19.49
N LEU A 177 -7.12 0.24 -18.76
CA LEU A 177 -8.32 -0.48 -18.35
C LEU A 177 -9.15 0.26 -17.29
N GLN A 178 -8.52 1.06 -16.43
CA GLN A 178 -9.17 1.75 -15.32
C GLN A 178 -9.58 3.17 -15.66
N GLU A 179 -8.73 3.92 -16.33
CA GLU A 179 -8.88 5.35 -16.67
C GLU A 179 -8.24 5.63 -18.04
N PRO A 180 -8.92 5.29 -19.15
CA PRO A 180 -8.33 5.30 -20.51
C PRO A 180 -7.82 6.65 -20.99
N ASN A 181 -8.23 7.75 -20.34
CA ASN A 181 -7.78 9.10 -20.68
C ASN A 181 -6.76 9.66 -19.68
N HIS A 182 -6.16 8.81 -18.83
CA HIS A 182 -5.22 9.28 -17.83
C HIS A 182 -3.90 9.74 -18.48
N LYS A 183 -3.42 10.93 -18.07
CA LYS A 183 -2.23 11.60 -18.64
C LYS A 183 -0.92 10.79 -18.56
N TRP A 184 -0.82 9.83 -17.63
CA TRP A 184 0.39 9.02 -17.49
C TRP A 184 0.54 7.97 -18.60
N ILE A 185 -0.52 7.63 -19.33
CA ILE A 185 -0.47 6.65 -20.44
C ILE A 185 0.54 7.09 -21.52
N ASP A 186 0.57 8.39 -21.84
CA ASP A 186 1.47 8.95 -22.85
C ASP A 186 2.91 9.15 -22.33
N LEU A 187 3.11 9.05 -21.01
CA LEU A 187 4.40 9.23 -20.36
C LEU A 187 5.10 7.89 -20.01
N LEU A 188 4.39 6.78 -20.15
CA LEU A 188 4.84 5.39 -20.02
C LEU A 188 5.09 4.82 -21.44
#